data_b9c1f358c6e37b392ad7805ca7bea65e
#
_entry.id   b9c1f358c6e37b392ad7805ca7bea65e
#
_cell.length_a   1.000
_cell.length_b   1.000
_cell.length_c   1.000
_cell.angle_alpha   90.00
_cell.angle_beta   90.00
_cell.angle_gamma   90.00
#
_symmetry.space_group_name_H-M   'P 1'
#
loop_
_entity.id
_entity.type
_entity.pdbx_description
1 polymer ?
#
loop_
_entity_poly.entity_id
_entity_poly.type
_entity_poly.pdbx_seq_one_letter_code
_entity_poly.pdbx_strand_id
1 'polypeptide(L)'
;MLGACMAQLRRPGYGVNRLRSTALAAALVFVVAVTCAPVRAQNTSLPDIGSSAGELLSPEQEEQYGAYTLYQLRRYGYVLEDPLLDAWLDGMGHRLAAASDRPTQPFTFFLLRDRQVNAFATLGGYVGVNAGTVLTAENEDEVAGVVAHEISHVTQRHVLRAVERAKKDSLPIMLATLGMIIAAQRNTNQGSSTGRSSDDAIQAAVIGGQALAAQRQINYTRASESEADRVGIQTLFQAGYKADGMADFFERMERVSRGNSGGYNAPDYLQSHPVTTTRLSEARDRAARLQRAKPTARSSPVGAGNLLLPYSLTQTSAGPSPEPLRMFAWARERLRVLSAATPAQALKEIHALIDRAGSGASDPQRYGLALANMKAGYPAAAEAQLQTLAKANPAQIWIGLTLAENAHVARDEALARKRYEDLLNQHPQDRAVSLGYAEVLNSIGTADSGKRAQEVLRPLLAQNLEDPLFQRSYARASELAGDTARAGEAYAEAAYLNGRAEDALNQLNALLKRGDLSYIQRSRIESRIAAITPEVLEMQRRKIRPQDLPADGS
;
A
#
# COMPACT_ATOMS: atom_id res chain seq x y z
N MET A 1 -80.21 58.58 -34.00
CA MET A 1 -81.60 58.25 -33.65
C MET A 1 -81.57 57.25 -32.49
N LEU A 2 -82.06 57.69 -31.35
CA LEU A 2 -82.85 56.96 -30.39
C LEU A 2 -82.27 55.63 -29.89
N GLY A 3 -82.04 55.36 -28.68
CA GLY A 3 -82.59 55.93 -27.39
C GLY A 3 -82.41 54.87 -26.34
N ALA A 4 -81.96 55.34 -25.27
CA ALA A 4 -82.53 55.22 -23.95
C ALA A 4 -82.67 53.83 -23.27
N CYS A 5 -82.13 53.75 -22.17
CA CYS A 5 -82.69 53.71 -20.82
C CYS A 5 -82.48 52.44 -19.99
N MET A 6 -81.83 52.66 -18.89
CA MET A 6 -82.15 52.12 -17.53
C MET A 6 -82.22 50.61 -17.33
N ALA A 7 -81.49 50.03 -16.38
CA ALA A 7 -81.77 50.10 -14.94
C ALA A 7 -80.71 49.36 -14.10
N GLN A 8 -80.42 49.92 -12.96
CA GLN A 8 -79.64 49.41 -11.86
C GLN A 8 -80.18 48.07 -11.35
N LEU A 9 -79.28 47.16 -11.01
CA LEU A 9 -79.40 46.29 -9.82
C LEU A 9 -78.07 45.91 -9.25
N ARG A 10 -77.80 46.39 -8.07
CA ARG A 10 -76.68 46.00 -7.19
C ARG A 10 -76.78 44.52 -6.86
N ARG A 11 -75.70 43.80 -6.94
CA ARG A 11 -75.39 42.62 -6.10
C ARG A 11 -73.93 42.65 -5.63
N PRO A 12 -73.68 42.24 -4.36
CA PRO A 12 -72.41 42.42 -3.67
C PRO A 12 -71.56 41.19 -3.73
N GLY A 13 -70.27 41.41 -3.67
CA GLY A 13 -69.32 40.58 -2.93
C GLY A 13 -68.88 39.23 -3.48
N TYR A 14 -67.92 39.22 -4.35
CA TYR A 14 -67.02 38.03 -4.55
C TYR A 14 -65.55 38.46 -4.62
N GLY A 15 -65.10 39.13 -3.55
CA GLY A 15 -63.72 39.59 -3.49
C GLY A 15 -62.78 38.80 -2.55
N VAL A 16 -63.32 37.91 -1.71
CA VAL A 16 -62.56 37.30 -0.61
C VAL A 16 -62.04 35.88 -0.92
N ASN A 17 -62.67 35.17 -1.87
CA ASN A 17 -62.26 33.77 -2.14
C ASN A 17 -61.10 33.63 -3.14
N ARG A 18 -60.73 34.62 -3.98
CA ARG A 18 -59.61 34.54 -4.90
C ARG A 18 -58.25 34.74 -4.20
N LEU A 19 -58.17 35.54 -3.16
CA LEU A 19 -56.99 35.77 -2.37
C LEU A 19 -56.63 34.54 -1.49
N ARG A 20 -57.60 33.77 -1.02
CA ARG A 20 -57.33 32.53 -0.25
C ARG A 20 -56.89 31.38 -1.14
N SER A 21 -57.39 31.25 -2.36
CA SER A 21 -56.96 30.19 -3.29
C SER A 21 -55.55 30.43 -3.87
N THR A 22 -55.17 31.68 -4.11
CA THR A 22 -53.81 32.01 -4.56
C THR A 22 -52.76 31.86 -3.44
N ALA A 23 -53.13 32.18 -2.19
CA ALA A 23 -52.23 31.97 -1.03
C ALA A 23 -52.04 30.47 -0.73
N LEU A 24 -53.06 29.63 -0.88
CA LEU A 24 -52.95 28.18 -0.72
C LEU A 24 -52.12 27.54 -1.85
N ALA A 25 -52.29 27.97 -3.10
CA ALA A 25 -51.51 27.50 -4.22
C ALA A 25 -50.03 27.92 -4.11
N ALA A 26 -49.76 29.16 -3.67
CA ALA A 26 -48.41 29.62 -3.41
C ALA A 26 -47.72 28.87 -2.25
N ALA A 27 -48.47 28.57 -1.16
CA ALA A 27 -47.97 27.79 -0.04
C ALA A 27 -47.68 26.33 -0.45
N LEU A 28 -48.53 25.72 -1.28
CA LEU A 28 -48.32 24.35 -1.78
C LEU A 28 -47.10 24.26 -2.71
N VAL A 29 -46.88 25.22 -3.60
CA VAL A 29 -45.71 25.31 -4.46
C VAL A 29 -44.43 25.54 -3.65
N PHE A 30 -44.48 26.34 -2.58
CA PHE A 30 -43.34 26.58 -1.71
C PHE A 30 -42.97 25.31 -0.91
N VAL A 31 -43.97 24.55 -0.42
CA VAL A 31 -43.76 23.27 0.29
C VAL A 31 -43.17 22.22 -0.67
N VAL A 32 -43.63 22.12 -1.90
CA VAL A 32 -43.10 21.20 -2.91
C VAL A 32 -41.67 21.62 -3.35
N ALA A 33 -41.38 22.92 -3.46
CA ALA A 33 -40.05 23.41 -3.81
C ALA A 33 -39.02 23.16 -2.68
N VAL A 34 -39.43 23.18 -1.41
CA VAL A 34 -38.56 22.88 -0.28
C VAL A 34 -38.31 21.36 -0.15
N THR A 35 -39.26 20.51 -0.58
CA THR A 35 -39.08 19.04 -0.54
C THR A 35 -38.34 18.49 -1.75
N CYS A 36 -38.16 19.27 -2.83
CA CYS A 36 -37.38 18.91 -4.00
C CYS A 36 -35.96 19.52 -4.02
N ALA A 37 -35.46 20.04 -2.90
CA ALA A 37 -34.03 20.33 -2.79
C ALA A 37 -33.27 19.02 -3.01
N PRO A 38 -32.26 18.98 -3.93
CA PRO A 38 -31.46 17.78 -4.09
C PRO A 38 -30.86 17.47 -2.73
N VAL A 39 -31.23 16.33 -2.16
CA VAL A 39 -30.51 15.75 -1.02
C VAL A 39 -29.06 15.57 -1.51
N ARG A 40 -28.20 16.53 -1.18
CA ARG A 40 -26.78 16.30 -1.25
C ARG A 40 -26.57 15.08 -0.39
N ALA A 41 -26.17 13.98 -1.02
CA ALA A 41 -25.64 12.84 -0.31
C ALA A 41 -24.48 13.39 0.55
N GLN A 42 -24.79 13.72 1.79
CA GLN A 42 -23.76 13.90 2.79
C GLN A 42 -23.03 12.58 2.80
N ASN A 43 -21.69 12.61 2.64
CA ASN A 43 -20.85 11.51 3.01
C ASN A 43 -21.18 11.20 4.48
N THR A 44 -22.13 10.31 4.69
CA THR A 44 -22.32 9.64 5.96
C THR A 44 -21.23 8.57 6.06
N SER A 45 -19.97 9.01 6.23
CA SER A 45 -19.10 8.24 7.08
C SER A 45 -19.79 8.28 8.44
N LEU A 46 -20.53 7.23 8.77
CA LEU A 46 -20.98 7.01 10.13
C LEU A 46 -19.75 7.21 11.02
N PRO A 47 -19.84 7.99 12.11
CA PRO A 47 -18.77 8.04 13.09
C PRO A 47 -18.46 6.59 13.42
N ASP A 48 -17.17 6.24 13.47
CA ASP A 48 -16.70 4.95 13.94
C ASP A 48 -17.11 4.86 15.43
N ILE A 49 -18.38 4.49 15.66
CA ILE A 49 -18.92 4.32 17.00
C ILE A 49 -18.34 3.00 17.49
N GLY A 50 -17.06 3.08 17.92
CA GLY A 50 -16.43 2.07 18.74
C GLY A 50 -16.49 0.66 18.15
N SER A 51 -15.76 0.38 17.07
CA SER A 51 -15.38 -1.00 16.87
C SER A 51 -14.41 -1.35 17.99
N SER A 52 -14.75 -2.33 18.82
CA SER A 52 -13.87 -2.90 19.85
C SER A 52 -12.53 -3.42 19.27
N ALA A 53 -12.42 -3.50 17.95
CA ALA A 53 -11.16 -3.76 17.25
C ALA A 53 -10.07 -2.69 17.53
N GLY A 54 -10.46 -1.43 17.81
CA GLY A 54 -9.54 -0.37 18.23
C GLY A 54 -8.99 -0.52 19.65
N GLU A 55 -9.60 -1.38 20.47
CA GLU A 55 -9.14 -1.66 21.84
C GLU A 55 -8.06 -2.78 21.89
N LEU A 56 -7.86 -3.52 20.79
CA LEU A 56 -6.93 -4.65 20.76
C LEU A 56 -5.48 -4.17 20.67
N LEU A 57 -5.19 -3.22 19.80
CA LEU A 57 -3.87 -2.63 19.60
C LEU A 57 -4.02 -1.12 19.40
N SER A 58 -3.07 -0.34 19.92
CA SER A 58 -2.98 1.08 19.58
C SER A 58 -2.39 1.25 18.17
N PRO A 59 -2.62 2.40 17.49
CA PRO A 59 -2.04 2.69 16.19
C PRO A 59 -0.50 2.54 16.17
N GLU A 60 0.17 2.98 17.24
CA GLU A 60 1.62 2.88 17.39
C GLU A 60 2.07 1.42 17.50
N GLN A 61 1.28 0.57 18.17
CA GLN A 61 1.55 -0.86 18.25
C GLN A 61 1.33 -1.56 16.91
N GLU A 62 0.26 -1.19 16.17
CA GLU A 62 0.04 -1.70 14.81
C GLU A 62 1.23 -1.36 13.91
N GLU A 63 1.74 -0.13 14.00
CA GLU A 63 2.91 0.34 13.24
C GLU A 63 4.16 -0.45 13.60
N GLN A 64 4.46 -0.64 14.89
CA GLN A 64 5.62 -1.41 15.34
C GLN A 64 5.57 -2.86 14.87
N TYR A 65 4.41 -3.50 14.88
CA TYR A 65 4.25 -4.85 14.36
C TYR A 65 4.50 -4.92 12.85
N GLY A 66 3.94 -3.99 12.08
CA GLY A 66 4.16 -3.91 10.64
C GLY A 66 5.61 -3.66 10.29
N ALA A 67 6.24 -2.69 10.97
CA ALA A 67 7.66 -2.36 10.80
C ALA A 67 8.56 -3.56 11.13
N TYR A 68 8.29 -4.26 12.23
CA TYR A 68 9.04 -5.47 12.59
C TYR A 68 8.88 -6.59 11.55
N THR A 69 7.66 -6.80 11.05
CA THR A 69 7.40 -7.78 9.98
C THR A 69 8.23 -7.46 8.74
N LEU A 70 8.21 -6.19 8.28
CA LEU A 70 9.02 -5.76 7.14
C LEU A 70 10.53 -5.94 7.41
N TYR A 71 11.01 -5.63 8.64
CA TYR A 71 12.40 -5.87 9.03
C TYR A 71 12.77 -7.35 8.92
N GLN A 72 11.92 -8.27 9.38
CA GLN A 72 12.18 -9.70 9.25
C GLN A 72 12.24 -10.14 7.78
N LEU A 73 11.32 -9.66 6.94
CA LEU A 73 11.35 -9.94 5.50
C LEU A 73 12.65 -9.43 4.85
N ARG A 74 13.13 -8.24 5.24
CA ARG A 74 14.43 -7.71 4.79
C ARG A 74 15.59 -8.58 5.27
N ARG A 75 15.58 -8.97 6.53
CA ARG A 75 16.64 -9.80 7.14
C ARG A 75 16.80 -11.15 6.46
N TYR A 76 15.69 -11.76 6.02
CA TYR A 76 15.70 -13.02 5.29
C TYR A 76 15.90 -12.85 3.77
N GLY A 77 16.10 -11.63 3.28
CA GLY A 77 16.36 -11.35 1.87
C GLY A 77 15.15 -11.46 0.94
N TYR A 78 13.94 -11.50 1.51
CA TYR A 78 12.71 -11.54 0.70
C TYR A 78 12.39 -10.19 0.05
N VAL A 79 12.76 -9.06 0.68
CA VAL A 79 12.50 -7.73 0.13
C VAL A 79 13.47 -7.42 -1.00
N LEU A 80 12.94 -6.87 -2.07
CA LEU A 80 13.72 -6.32 -3.17
C LEU A 80 13.85 -4.82 -2.94
N GLU A 81 15.05 -4.37 -2.56
CA GLU A 81 15.37 -2.97 -2.34
C GLU A 81 16.02 -2.41 -3.61
N ASP A 82 15.35 -1.45 -4.24
CA ASP A 82 15.84 -0.75 -5.41
C ASP A 82 15.23 0.65 -5.47
N PRO A 83 16.03 1.73 -5.39
CA PRO A 83 15.50 3.09 -5.25
C PRO A 83 14.53 3.53 -6.33
N LEU A 84 14.69 3.03 -7.58
CA LEU A 84 13.79 3.35 -8.69
C LEU A 84 12.46 2.62 -8.58
N LEU A 85 12.51 1.33 -8.25
CA LEU A 85 11.31 0.52 -8.07
C LEU A 85 10.55 0.94 -6.83
N ASP A 86 11.25 1.27 -5.75
CA ASP A 86 10.66 1.80 -4.52
C ASP A 86 9.92 3.12 -4.81
N ALA A 87 10.56 4.06 -5.52
CA ALA A 87 9.94 5.34 -5.88
C ALA A 87 8.72 5.16 -6.79
N TRP A 88 8.75 4.20 -7.71
CA TRP A 88 7.61 3.87 -8.57
C TRP A 88 6.44 3.30 -7.77
N LEU A 89 6.68 2.31 -6.91
CA LEU A 89 5.63 1.68 -6.09
C LEU A 89 5.08 2.66 -5.06
N ASP A 90 5.94 3.42 -4.39
CA ASP A 90 5.55 4.45 -3.43
C ASP A 90 4.68 5.53 -4.08
N GLY A 91 5.08 6.01 -5.27
CA GLY A 91 4.30 7.01 -6.00
C GLY A 91 2.90 6.50 -6.38
N MET A 92 2.78 5.24 -6.78
CA MET A 92 1.49 4.58 -7.04
C MET A 92 0.70 4.42 -5.75
N GLY A 93 1.31 3.83 -4.73
CA GLY A 93 0.67 3.48 -3.46
C GLY A 93 0.14 4.72 -2.72
N HIS A 94 0.96 5.77 -2.60
CA HIS A 94 0.54 7.00 -1.93
C HIS A 94 -0.53 7.77 -2.69
N ARG A 95 -0.55 7.70 -4.04
CA ARG A 95 -1.65 8.26 -4.85
C ARG A 95 -2.96 7.54 -4.55
N LEU A 96 -2.93 6.20 -4.44
CA LEU A 96 -4.08 5.40 -4.08
C LEU A 96 -4.51 5.66 -2.62
N ALA A 97 -3.55 5.69 -1.69
CA ALA A 97 -3.82 5.97 -0.28
C ALA A 97 -4.48 7.34 -0.08
N ALA A 98 -3.99 8.38 -0.76
CA ALA A 98 -4.58 9.73 -0.72
C ALA A 98 -6.03 9.78 -1.28
N ALA A 99 -6.37 8.86 -2.20
CA ALA A 99 -7.71 8.73 -2.75
C ALA A 99 -8.62 7.77 -1.95
N SER A 100 -8.11 7.11 -0.91
CA SER A 100 -8.84 6.15 -0.09
C SER A 100 -9.81 6.80 0.89
N ASP A 101 -10.61 5.98 1.56
CA ASP A 101 -11.54 6.44 2.60
C ASP A 101 -10.83 7.02 3.84
N ARG A 102 -9.55 6.68 4.05
CA ARG A 102 -8.73 7.15 5.17
C ARG A 102 -7.39 7.72 4.68
N PRO A 103 -7.39 8.90 4.04
CA PRO A 103 -6.20 9.48 3.41
C PRO A 103 -5.09 9.88 4.40
N THR A 104 -5.39 9.97 5.70
CA THR A 104 -4.43 10.27 6.77
C THR A 104 -3.80 9.02 7.38
N GLN A 105 -4.24 7.82 6.99
CA GLN A 105 -3.63 6.56 7.42
C GLN A 105 -2.22 6.47 6.82
N PRO A 106 -1.18 6.23 7.63
CA PRO A 106 0.16 5.99 7.09
C PRO A 106 0.21 4.66 6.33
N PHE A 107 0.99 4.65 5.26
CA PHE A 107 1.25 3.45 4.47
C PHE A 107 2.74 3.33 4.13
N THR A 108 3.23 2.10 4.12
CA THR A 108 4.57 1.74 3.64
C THR A 108 4.42 0.65 2.58
N PHE A 109 4.91 0.92 1.38
CA PHE A 109 4.85 0.00 0.25
C PHE A 109 6.22 -0.62 0.01
N PHE A 110 6.27 -1.93 -0.28
CA PHE A 110 7.52 -2.62 -0.54
C PHE A 110 7.36 -3.77 -1.53
N LEU A 111 8.44 -4.06 -2.28
CA LEU A 111 8.48 -5.15 -3.24
C LEU A 111 9.14 -6.38 -2.63
N LEU A 112 8.62 -7.55 -2.99
CA LEU A 112 9.22 -8.83 -2.67
C LEU A 112 9.83 -9.48 -3.91
N ARG A 113 10.95 -10.18 -3.73
CA ARG A 113 11.66 -10.88 -4.82
C ARG A 113 10.87 -12.05 -5.39
N ASP A 114 9.88 -12.54 -4.66
CA ASP A 114 9.11 -13.70 -5.03
C ASP A 114 8.37 -13.46 -6.36
N ARG A 115 8.51 -14.43 -7.26
CA ARG A 115 7.87 -14.41 -8.58
C ARG A 115 6.51 -15.09 -8.62
N GLN A 116 6.05 -15.62 -7.52
CA GLN A 116 4.65 -16.01 -7.37
C GLN A 116 3.76 -14.76 -7.32
N VAL A 117 2.58 -14.88 -7.89
CA VAL A 117 1.61 -13.78 -7.84
C VAL A 117 1.02 -13.72 -6.45
N ASN A 118 1.36 -12.67 -5.71
CA ASN A 118 0.81 -12.37 -4.40
C ASN A 118 0.97 -10.89 -4.07
N ALA A 119 0.10 -10.39 -3.21
CA ALA A 119 0.20 -9.12 -2.51
C ALA A 119 -0.50 -9.29 -1.17
N PHE A 120 -0.11 -8.52 -0.18
CA PHE A 120 -0.73 -8.58 1.14
C PHE A 120 -0.58 -7.27 1.88
N ALA A 121 -1.52 -7.00 2.76
CA ALA A 121 -1.43 -5.93 3.73
C ALA A 121 -1.30 -6.50 5.14
N THR A 122 -0.46 -5.88 5.97
CA THR A 122 -0.31 -6.21 7.39
C THR A 122 -0.67 -5.01 8.26
N LEU A 123 -0.53 -5.17 9.57
CA LEU A 123 -0.82 -4.11 10.54
C LEU A 123 0.01 -2.85 10.28
N GLY A 124 -0.49 -1.69 10.69
CA GLY A 124 0.21 -0.42 10.56
C GLY A 124 0.27 0.15 9.13
N GLY A 125 -0.45 -0.47 8.16
CA GLY A 125 -0.47 0.04 6.78
C GLY A 125 0.70 -0.43 5.91
N TYR A 126 1.37 -1.53 6.27
CA TYR A 126 2.45 -2.10 5.47
C TYR A 126 1.88 -3.00 4.37
N VAL A 127 2.17 -2.67 3.10
CA VAL A 127 1.66 -3.36 1.91
C VAL A 127 2.82 -3.93 1.10
N GLY A 128 2.88 -5.25 1.03
CA GLY A 128 3.87 -5.99 0.25
C GLY A 128 3.31 -6.42 -1.10
N VAL A 129 4.09 -6.26 -2.17
CA VAL A 129 3.74 -6.69 -3.52
C VAL A 129 4.83 -7.59 -4.07
N ASN A 130 4.49 -8.83 -4.42
CA ASN A 130 5.43 -9.76 -5.02
C ASN A 130 5.81 -9.34 -6.45
N ALA A 131 7.06 -9.58 -6.84
CA ALA A 131 7.52 -9.37 -8.20
C ALA A 131 6.60 -10.07 -9.22
N GLY A 132 6.12 -11.27 -8.90
CA GLY A 132 5.21 -12.04 -9.76
C GLY A 132 3.93 -11.30 -10.11
N THR A 133 3.39 -10.51 -9.20
CA THR A 133 2.18 -9.68 -9.43
C THR A 133 2.42 -8.64 -10.53
N VAL A 134 3.51 -7.89 -10.43
CA VAL A 134 3.89 -6.88 -11.43
C VAL A 134 4.26 -7.52 -12.77
N LEU A 135 4.98 -8.65 -12.74
CA LEU A 135 5.40 -9.36 -13.95
C LEU A 135 4.23 -10.00 -14.70
N THR A 136 3.16 -10.35 -14.01
CA THR A 136 1.94 -10.94 -14.57
C THR A 136 1.00 -9.88 -15.12
N ALA A 137 0.97 -8.68 -14.54
CA ALA A 137 0.15 -7.57 -15.00
C ALA A 137 0.55 -7.10 -16.41
N GLU A 138 -0.41 -6.67 -17.21
CA GLU A 138 -0.18 -6.10 -18.55
C GLU A 138 0.07 -4.59 -18.51
N ASN A 139 -0.52 -3.92 -17.53
CA ASN A 139 -0.45 -2.46 -17.38
C ASN A 139 -0.45 -2.06 -15.91
N GLU A 140 -0.21 -0.76 -15.68
CA GLU A 140 -0.14 -0.20 -14.33
C GLU A 140 -1.50 -0.19 -13.62
N ASP A 141 -2.61 -0.06 -14.36
CA ASP A 141 -3.95 -0.07 -13.78
C ASP A 141 -4.26 -1.39 -13.08
N GLU A 142 -3.74 -2.51 -13.61
CA GLU A 142 -3.89 -3.83 -13.00
C GLU A 142 -3.14 -3.94 -11.67
N VAL A 143 -1.88 -3.47 -11.61
CA VAL A 143 -1.10 -3.46 -10.37
C VAL A 143 -1.74 -2.50 -9.36
N ALA A 144 -2.14 -1.31 -9.81
CA ALA A 144 -2.84 -0.33 -8.98
C ALA A 144 -4.17 -0.89 -8.43
N GLY A 145 -4.87 -1.73 -9.19
CA GLY A 145 -6.06 -2.45 -8.75
C GLY A 145 -5.79 -3.38 -7.57
N VAL A 146 -4.70 -4.16 -7.64
CA VAL A 146 -4.26 -5.03 -6.53
C VAL A 146 -3.87 -4.20 -5.31
N VAL A 147 -3.05 -3.16 -5.49
CA VAL A 147 -2.62 -2.29 -4.38
C VAL A 147 -3.82 -1.57 -3.73
N ALA A 148 -4.80 -1.11 -4.52
CA ALA A 148 -6.02 -0.50 -4.00
C ALA A 148 -6.87 -1.49 -3.18
N HIS A 149 -6.89 -2.77 -3.57
CA HIS A 149 -7.52 -3.85 -2.81
C HIS A 149 -6.85 -4.03 -1.45
N GLU A 150 -5.51 -4.09 -1.40
CA GLU A 150 -4.74 -4.21 -0.16
C GLU A 150 -4.90 -2.98 0.74
N ILE A 151 -4.87 -1.76 0.18
CA ILE A 151 -5.18 -0.52 0.92
C ILE A 151 -6.57 -0.62 1.57
N SER A 152 -7.54 -1.21 0.87
CA SER A 152 -8.89 -1.37 1.41
C SER A 152 -8.94 -2.32 2.59
N HIS A 153 -8.14 -3.40 2.61
CA HIS A 153 -8.01 -4.28 3.77
C HIS A 153 -7.52 -3.52 5.02
N VAL A 154 -6.56 -2.61 4.85
CA VAL A 154 -6.05 -1.76 5.95
C VAL A 154 -7.11 -0.75 6.39
N THR A 155 -7.65 0.05 5.45
CA THR A 155 -8.60 1.12 5.79
C THR A 155 -9.89 0.61 6.41
N GLN A 156 -10.34 -0.59 6.02
CA GLN A 156 -11.49 -1.28 6.60
C GLN A 156 -11.12 -2.14 7.82
N ARG A 157 -9.82 -2.18 8.24
CA ARG A 157 -9.31 -2.89 9.42
C ARG A 157 -9.67 -4.38 9.43
N HIS A 158 -9.63 -5.06 8.27
CA HIS A 158 -10.09 -6.45 8.13
C HIS A 158 -9.32 -7.41 9.04
N VAL A 159 -8.00 -7.25 9.21
CA VAL A 159 -7.18 -8.09 10.09
C VAL A 159 -7.66 -7.98 11.55
N LEU A 160 -7.82 -6.78 12.07
CA LEU A 160 -8.25 -6.57 13.46
C LEU A 160 -9.69 -7.03 13.71
N ARG A 161 -10.59 -6.76 12.74
CA ARG A 161 -11.98 -7.24 12.78
C ARG A 161 -12.07 -8.76 12.74
N ALA A 162 -11.15 -9.44 12.02
CA ALA A 162 -11.07 -10.90 12.01
C ALA A 162 -10.64 -11.45 13.37
N VAL A 163 -9.60 -10.88 13.99
CA VAL A 163 -9.13 -11.27 15.34
C VAL A 163 -10.21 -11.05 16.40
N GLU A 164 -10.88 -9.90 16.38
CA GLU A 164 -11.98 -9.59 17.30
C GLU A 164 -13.13 -10.61 17.15
N ARG A 165 -13.51 -10.90 15.90
CA ARG A 165 -14.59 -11.86 15.63
C ARG A 165 -14.21 -13.26 16.06
N ALA A 166 -12.98 -13.70 15.79
CA ALA A 166 -12.50 -15.01 16.25
C ALA A 166 -12.60 -15.14 17.78
N LYS A 167 -12.24 -14.09 18.54
CA LYS A 167 -12.41 -14.06 20.00
C LYS A 167 -13.89 -14.14 20.42
N LYS A 168 -14.78 -13.42 19.73
CA LYS A 168 -16.22 -13.42 20.03
C LYS A 168 -16.91 -14.71 19.64
N ASP A 169 -16.52 -15.34 18.53
CA ASP A 169 -17.15 -16.56 18.04
C ASP A 169 -16.64 -17.82 18.74
N SER A 170 -15.41 -17.82 19.26
CA SER A 170 -14.83 -19.00 19.92
C SER A 170 -15.62 -19.43 21.16
N LEU A 171 -16.03 -18.50 22.01
CA LEU A 171 -16.75 -18.80 23.24
C LEU A 171 -18.17 -19.38 23.00
N PRO A 172 -19.04 -18.78 22.17
CA PRO A 172 -20.35 -19.35 21.84
C PRO A 172 -20.24 -20.72 21.15
N ILE A 173 -19.30 -20.90 20.24
CA ILE A 173 -19.09 -22.19 19.55
C ILE A 173 -18.64 -23.26 20.55
N MET A 174 -17.70 -22.91 21.44
CA MET A 174 -17.25 -23.84 22.51
C MET A 174 -18.39 -24.22 23.44
N LEU A 175 -19.22 -23.28 23.87
CA LEU A 175 -20.39 -23.52 24.71
C LEU A 175 -21.45 -24.39 24.00
N ALA A 176 -21.72 -24.12 22.73
CA ALA A 176 -22.63 -24.91 21.91
C ALA A 176 -22.12 -26.37 21.76
N THR A 177 -20.82 -26.52 21.45
CA THR A 177 -20.18 -27.85 21.37
C THR A 177 -20.26 -28.60 22.70
N LEU A 178 -19.94 -27.94 23.81
CA LEU A 178 -20.06 -28.51 25.15
C LEU A 178 -21.51 -28.90 25.49
N GLY A 179 -22.48 -28.04 25.15
CA GLY A 179 -23.91 -28.32 25.29
C GLY A 179 -24.36 -29.56 24.51
N MET A 180 -23.89 -29.73 23.27
CA MET A 180 -24.15 -30.90 22.43
C MET A 180 -23.53 -32.18 23.05
N ILE A 181 -22.33 -32.11 23.57
CA ILE A 181 -21.66 -33.23 24.27
C ILE A 181 -22.46 -33.63 25.51
N ILE A 182 -22.90 -32.69 26.34
CA ILE A 182 -23.72 -32.94 27.53
C ILE A 182 -25.06 -33.56 27.16
N ALA A 183 -25.70 -33.07 26.08
CA ALA A 183 -26.96 -33.62 25.56
C ALA A 183 -26.81 -35.07 25.07
N ALA A 184 -25.70 -35.35 24.35
CA ALA A 184 -25.36 -36.70 23.91
C ALA A 184 -25.17 -37.66 25.08
N GLN A 185 -24.45 -37.23 26.15
CA GLN A 185 -24.26 -38.03 27.37
C GLN A 185 -25.54 -38.29 28.15
N ARG A 186 -26.49 -37.35 28.21
CA ARG A 186 -27.80 -37.55 28.87
C ARG A 186 -28.68 -38.56 28.16
N ASN A 187 -28.64 -38.59 26.83
CA ASN A 187 -29.40 -39.58 26.04
C ASN A 187 -28.88 -41.02 26.23
N THR A 188 -27.61 -41.22 26.57
CA THR A 188 -27.04 -42.53 26.82
C THR A 188 -27.45 -43.11 28.18
N ASN A 189 -27.78 -42.24 29.17
CA ASN A 189 -28.23 -42.68 30.51
C ASN A 189 -29.71 -43.13 30.56
N GLN A 190 -30.48 -42.96 29.45
CA GLN A 190 -31.89 -43.37 29.36
C GLN A 190 -32.09 -44.67 28.55
N GLY A 191 -31.16 -45.62 28.64
CA GLY A 191 -31.42 -47.04 28.30
C GLY A 191 -31.36 -47.41 26.83
N SER A 192 -30.20 -47.32 26.21
CA SER A 192 -29.86 -48.14 25.04
C SER A 192 -28.46 -48.68 25.14
N SER A 193 -28.37 -49.98 25.12
CA SER A 193 -27.20 -50.83 25.37
C SER A 193 -26.28 -50.96 24.15
N THR A 194 -25.81 -49.83 23.58
CA THR A 194 -24.76 -49.88 22.56
C THR A 194 -23.81 -48.70 22.76
N GLY A 195 -22.71 -48.97 23.48
CA GLY A 195 -21.65 -47.97 23.78
C GLY A 195 -20.94 -47.37 22.59
N ARG A 196 -21.36 -47.65 21.35
CA ARG A 196 -20.86 -47.03 20.11
C ARG A 196 -21.58 -45.75 19.73
N SER A 197 -22.84 -45.57 20.15
CA SER A 197 -23.63 -44.39 19.72
C SER A 197 -23.29 -43.09 20.47
N SER A 198 -22.67 -43.18 21.67
CA SER A 198 -22.27 -41.98 22.44
C SER A 198 -20.99 -41.35 21.93
N ASP A 199 -20.00 -42.17 21.61
CA ASP A 199 -18.71 -41.69 21.09
C ASP A 199 -18.88 -41.10 19.70
N ASP A 200 -19.72 -41.74 18.86
CA ASP A 200 -20.08 -41.21 17.52
C ASP A 200 -20.83 -39.88 17.64
N ALA A 201 -21.73 -39.70 18.60
CA ALA A 201 -22.47 -38.47 18.83
C ALA A 201 -21.56 -37.33 19.36
N ILE A 202 -20.61 -37.64 20.25
CA ILE A 202 -19.62 -36.69 20.75
C ILE A 202 -18.68 -36.27 19.59
N GLN A 203 -18.19 -37.23 18.82
CA GLN A 203 -17.33 -36.94 17.66
C GLN A 203 -18.07 -36.11 16.63
N ALA A 204 -19.32 -36.41 16.32
CA ALA A 204 -20.16 -35.61 15.41
C ALA A 204 -20.38 -34.18 15.94
N ALA A 205 -20.54 -33.98 17.26
CA ALA A 205 -20.67 -32.66 17.87
C ALA A 205 -19.38 -31.83 17.76
N VAL A 206 -18.22 -32.44 17.96
CA VAL A 206 -16.90 -31.78 17.79
C VAL A 206 -16.68 -31.41 16.33
N ILE A 207 -16.88 -32.32 15.39
CA ILE A 207 -16.75 -32.08 13.94
C ILE A 207 -17.74 -31.00 13.49
N GLY A 208 -19.00 -31.05 13.96
CA GLY A 208 -20.01 -30.04 13.66
C GLY A 208 -19.65 -28.64 14.18
N GLY A 209 -19.08 -28.57 15.39
CA GLY A 209 -18.57 -27.31 15.97
C GLY A 209 -17.42 -26.72 15.14
N GLN A 210 -16.46 -27.55 14.75
CA GLN A 210 -15.34 -27.13 13.89
C GLN A 210 -15.84 -26.71 12.49
N ALA A 211 -16.75 -27.44 11.89
CA ALA A 211 -17.35 -27.10 10.60
C ALA A 211 -18.11 -25.78 10.66
N LEU A 212 -18.84 -25.50 11.74
CA LEU A 212 -19.52 -24.22 11.96
C LEU A 212 -18.54 -23.07 12.11
N ALA A 213 -17.44 -23.25 12.84
CA ALA A 213 -16.38 -22.26 12.97
C ALA A 213 -15.73 -21.97 11.62
N ALA A 214 -15.36 -23.00 10.87
CA ALA A 214 -14.79 -22.89 9.52
C ALA A 214 -15.76 -22.18 8.56
N GLN A 215 -17.06 -22.54 8.57
CA GLN A 215 -18.06 -21.90 7.71
C GLN A 215 -18.24 -20.42 8.05
N ARG A 216 -18.21 -20.02 9.32
CA ARG A 216 -18.26 -18.61 9.73
C ARG A 216 -17.03 -17.85 9.26
N GLN A 217 -15.85 -18.46 9.37
CA GLN A 217 -14.60 -17.85 8.89
C GLN A 217 -14.64 -17.65 7.37
N ILE A 218 -15.06 -18.66 6.61
CA ILE A 218 -15.22 -18.54 5.14
C ILE A 218 -16.20 -17.42 4.77
N ASN A 219 -17.34 -17.33 5.45
CA ASN A 219 -18.33 -16.29 5.15
C ASN A 219 -17.80 -14.90 5.49
N TYR A 220 -17.05 -14.76 6.57
CA TYR A 220 -16.41 -13.49 6.94
C TYR A 220 -15.35 -13.09 5.91
N THR A 221 -14.50 -14.01 5.49
CA THR A 221 -13.50 -13.76 4.46
C THR A 221 -14.16 -13.28 3.16
N ARG A 222 -15.20 -13.95 2.69
CA ARG A 222 -15.94 -13.53 1.49
C ARG A 222 -16.54 -12.13 1.61
N ALA A 223 -17.10 -11.79 2.78
CA ALA A 223 -17.66 -10.47 3.03
C ALA A 223 -16.56 -9.39 3.00
N SER A 224 -15.42 -9.66 3.64
CA SER A 224 -14.26 -8.77 3.65
C SER A 224 -13.67 -8.57 2.26
N GLU A 225 -13.59 -9.63 1.45
CA GLU A 225 -13.14 -9.56 0.06
C GLU A 225 -14.07 -8.70 -0.81
N SER A 226 -15.40 -8.90 -0.71
CA SER A 226 -16.37 -8.09 -1.46
C SER A 226 -16.36 -6.63 -1.00
N GLU A 227 -16.10 -6.35 0.29
CA GLU A 227 -15.91 -4.99 0.81
C GLU A 227 -14.63 -4.37 0.26
N ALA A 228 -13.50 -5.10 0.27
CA ALA A 228 -12.22 -4.65 -0.27
C ALA A 228 -12.30 -4.37 -1.77
N ASP A 229 -12.96 -5.22 -2.55
CA ASP A 229 -13.22 -4.99 -3.98
C ASP A 229 -14.01 -3.69 -4.19
N ARG A 230 -15.10 -3.52 -3.44
CA ARG A 230 -15.97 -2.34 -3.57
C ARG A 230 -15.23 -1.04 -3.25
N VAL A 231 -14.51 -1.00 -2.14
CA VAL A 231 -13.75 0.17 -1.71
C VAL A 231 -12.53 0.38 -2.62
N GLY A 232 -11.82 -0.70 -2.97
CA GLY A 232 -10.63 -0.65 -3.80
C GLY A 232 -10.89 -0.14 -5.22
N ILE A 233 -11.97 -0.57 -5.87
CA ILE A 233 -12.35 -0.07 -7.20
C ILE A 233 -12.71 1.42 -7.14
N GLN A 234 -13.38 1.86 -6.07
CA GLN A 234 -13.67 3.27 -5.86
C GLN A 234 -12.39 4.09 -5.68
N THR A 235 -11.47 3.60 -4.85
CA THR A 235 -10.16 4.22 -4.60
C THR A 235 -9.33 4.29 -5.89
N LEU A 236 -9.28 3.19 -6.66
CA LEU A 236 -8.60 3.10 -7.95
C LEU A 236 -9.09 4.19 -8.91
N PHE A 237 -10.41 4.30 -9.07
CA PHE A 237 -11.03 5.31 -9.94
C PHE A 237 -10.77 6.74 -9.45
N GLN A 238 -10.86 7.01 -8.15
CA GLN A 238 -10.60 8.33 -7.56
C GLN A 238 -9.13 8.75 -7.68
N ALA A 239 -8.21 7.79 -7.66
CA ALA A 239 -6.78 8.00 -7.88
C ALA A 239 -6.42 8.26 -9.37
N GLY A 240 -7.40 8.19 -10.29
CA GLY A 240 -7.22 8.49 -11.71
C GLY A 240 -6.77 7.29 -12.55
N TYR A 241 -6.78 6.08 -11.99
CA TYR A 241 -6.56 4.83 -12.73
C TYR A 241 -7.86 4.33 -13.36
N LYS A 242 -7.75 3.40 -14.32
CA LYS A 242 -8.91 2.76 -14.92
C LYS A 242 -9.58 1.83 -13.90
N ALA A 243 -10.86 2.03 -13.66
CA ALA A 243 -11.63 1.21 -12.71
C ALA A 243 -11.66 -0.28 -13.09
N ASP A 244 -11.50 -0.62 -14.37
CA ASP A 244 -11.45 -2.01 -14.86
C ASP A 244 -10.16 -2.73 -14.45
N GLY A 245 -9.08 -2.03 -14.08
CA GLY A 245 -7.77 -2.62 -13.80
C GLY A 245 -7.81 -3.78 -12.81
N MET A 246 -8.59 -3.66 -11.73
CA MET A 246 -8.77 -4.77 -10.77
C MET A 246 -9.47 -5.98 -11.41
N ALA A 247 -10.52 -5.75 -12.19
CA ALA A 247 -11.26 -6.82 -12.85
C ALA A 247 -10.44 -7.49 -13.96
N ASP A 248 -9.62 -6.72 -14.69
CA ASP A 248 -8.70 -7.22 -15.71
C ASP A 248 -7.65 -8.15 -15.06
N PHE A 249 -7.11 -7.74 -13.90
CA PHE A 249 -6.19 -8.58 -13.16
C PHE A 249 -6.85 -9.89 -12.68
N PHE A 250 -8.07 -9.82 -12.12
CA PHE A 250 -8.81 -11.02 -11.70
C PHE A 250 -9.03 -12.00 -12.85
N GLU A 251 -9.45 -11.51 -14.03
CA GLU A 251 -9.63 -12.35 -15.22
C GLU A 251 -8.32 -13.00 -15.67
N ARG A 252 -7.21 -12.28 -15.57
CA ARG A 252 -5.87 -12.81 -15.85
C ARG A 252 -5.50 -13.92 -14.88
N MET A 253 -5.72 -13.73 -13.58
CA MET A 253 -5.48 -14.73 -12.56
C MET A 253 -6.30 -16.00 -12.79
N GLU A 254 -7.57 -15.86 -13.17
CA GLU A 254 -8.43 -16.99 -13.50
C GLU A 254 -7.90 -17.76 -14.72
N ARG A 255 -7.41 -17.06 -15.74
CA ARG A 255 -6.78 -17.69 -16.92
C ARG A 255 -5.50 -18.47 -16.56
N VAL A 256 -4.63 -17.88 -15.73
CA VAL A 256 -3.40 -18.53 -15.26
C VAL A 256 -3.73 -19.76 -14.43
N SER A 257 -4.73 -19.69 -13.55
CA SER A 257 -5.17 -20.81 -12.72
C SER A 257 -5.73 -21.96 -13.56
N ARG A 258 -6.55 -21.67 -14.59
CA ARG A 258 -7.09 -22.69 -15.49
C ARG A 258 -6.01 -23.37 -16.35
N GLY A 259 -4.99 -22.61 -16.77
CA GLY A 259 -3.86 -23.17 -17.55
C GLY A 259 -2.98 -24.11 -16.74
N ASN A 260 -2.96 -23.99 -15.42
CA ASN A 260 -2.16 -24.79 -14.49
C ASN A 260 -2.89 -26.01 -13.93
N SER A 261 -4.09 -26.35 -14.41
CA SER A 261 -4.90 -27.49 -13.93
C SER A 261 -4.23 -28.89 -14.10
N GLY A 262 -2.98 -28.95 -14.56
CA GLY A 262 -2.18 -30.16 -14.69
C GLY A 262 -1.34 -30.56 -13.46
N GLY A 263 -1.63 -30.05 -12.24
CA GLY A 263 -0.99 -30.51 -10.99
C GLY A 263 -0.12 -29.50 -10.25
N TYR A 264 -0.09 -28.25 -10.66
CA TYR A 264 0.56 -27.16 -9.91
C TYR A 264 -0.46 -26.38 -9.08
N ASN A 265 -0.05 -25.97 -7.86
CA ASN A 265 -0.88 -25.21 -6.93
C ASN A 265 -1.38 -23.90 -7.57
N ALA A 266 -2.63 -23.53 -7.26
CA ALA A 266 -3.15 -22.21 -7.60
C ALA A 266 -2.19 -21.13 -7.05
N PRO A 267 -2.05 -19.97 -7.75
CA PRO A 267 -1.25 -18.86 -7.23
C PRO A 267 -1.62 -18.52 -5.79
N ASP A 268 -0.63 -18.19 -4.94
CA ASP A 268 -0.84 -17.94 -3.51
C ASP A 268 -1.86 -16.83 -3.28
N TYR A 269 -1.90 -15.83 -4.17
CA TYR A 269 -2.93 -14.79 -4.15
C TYR A 269 -4.35 -15.35 -4.19
N LEU A 270 -4.61 -16.41 -4.96
CA LEU A 270 -5.94 -17.02 -5.01
C LEU A 270 -6.27 -17.87 -3.78
N GLN A 271 -5.26 -18.23 -2.98
CA GLN A 271 -5.48 -18.94 -1.71
C GLN A 271 -5.89 -17.96 -0.62
N SER A 272 -5.23 -16.80 -0.53
CA SER A 272 -5.57 -15.73 0.40
C SER A 272 -6.78 -14.90 -0.03
N HIS A 273 -6.92 -14.63 -1.36
CA HIS A 273 -7.97 -13.83 -1.98
C HIS A 273 -8.70 -14.62 -3.09
N PRO A 274 -9.59 -15.55 -2.75
CA PRO A 274 -10.26 -16.38 -3.75
C PRO A 274 -11.05 -15.53 -4.76
N VAL A 275 -10.65 -15.58 -6.04
CA VAL A 275 -11.38 -14.92 -7.13
C VAL A 275 -12.49 -15.84 -7.59
N THR A 276 -13.73 -15.44 -7.32
CA THR A 276 -14.93 -16.14 -7.80
C THR A 276 -15.52 -15.42 -9.02
N THR A 277 -16.27 -16.15 -9.84
CA THR A 277 -17.00 -15.55 -10.97
C THR A 277 -17.93 -14.42 -10.52
N THR A 278 -18.46 -14.52 -9.30
CA THR A 278 -19.28 -13.46 -8.68
C THR A 278 -18.45 -12.19 -8.42
N ARG A 279 -17.26 -12.31 -7.80
CA ARG A 279 -16.37 -11.17 -7.57
C ARG A 279 -15.97 -10.49 -8.89
N LEU A 280 -15.60 -11.28 -9.89
CA LEU A 280 -15.25 -10.76 -11.22
C LEU A 280 -16.41 -10.00 -11.86
N SER A 281 -17.63 -10.56 -11.85
CA SER A 281 -18.80 -9.91 -12.44
C SER A 281 -19.20 -8.63 -11.68
N GLU A 282 -19.14 -8.64 -10.35
CA GLU A 282 -19.39 -7.45 -9.52
C GLU A 282 -18.35 -6.36 -9.74
N ALA A 283 -17.06 -6.74 -9.87
CA ALA A 283 -15.98 -5.78 -10.15
C ALA A 283 -16.20 -5.10 -11.51
N ARG A 284 -16.52 -5.86 -12.56
CA ARG A 284 -16.86 -5.34 -13.90
C ARG A 284 -18.07 -4.38 -13.85
N ASP A 285 -19.14 -4.77 -13.18
CA ASP A 285 -20.35 -3.94 -13.08
C ASP A 285 -20.08 -2.63 -12.32
N ARG A 286 -19.32 -2.68 -11.22
CA ARG A 286 -18.91 -1.49 -10.45
C ARG A 286 -18.03 -0.56 -11.29
N ALA A 287 -17.02 -1.09 -11.98
CA ALA A 287 -16.15 -0.33 -12.86
C ALA A 287 -16.95 0.38 -13.96
N ALA A 288 -17.87 -0.33 -14.63
CA ALA A 288 -18.74 0.22 -15.66
C ALA A 288 -19.68 1.33 -15.13
N ARG A 289 -20.17 1.23 -13.89
CA ARG A 289 -20.97 2.28 -13.26
C ARG A 289 -20.15 3.54 -12.98
N LEU A 290 -18.92 3.39 -12.46
CA LEU A 290 -18.04 4.51 -12.16
C LEU A 290 -17.61 5.24 -13.43
N GLN A 291 -17.34 4.55 -14.51
CA GLN A 291 -16.98 5.15 -15.81
C GLN A 291 -18.13 5.94 -16.43
N ARG A 292 -19.40 5.51 -16.22
CA ARG A 292 -20.60 6.25 -16.66
C ARG A 292 -20.90 7.47 -15.78
N ALA A 293 -20.56 7.40 -14.50
CA ALA A 293 -20.63 8.55 -13.61
C ALA A 293 -19.50 9.51 -14.02
N LYS A 294 -19.86 10.67 -14.65
CA LYS A 294 -18.87 11.72 -14.92
C LYS A 294 -18.07 11.97 -13.65
N PRO A 295 -16.73 12.06 -13.73
CA PRO A 295 -15.92 12.40 -12.57
C PRO A 295 -16.46 13.71 -12.01
N THR A 296 -17.07 13.69 -10.85
CA THR A 296 -17.18 14.90 -10.05
C THR A 296 -15.76 15.19 -9.60
N ALA A 297 -15.09 16.10 -10.30
CA ALA A 297 -13.85 16.65 -9.83
C ALA A 297 -14.12 17.12 -8.39
N ARG A 298 -13.62 16.38 -7.40
CA ARG A 298 -13.43 16.93 -6.08
C ARG A 298 -12.39 18.03 -6.30
N SER A 299 -12.89 19.26 -6.51
CA SER A 299 -12.06 20.44 -6.33
C SER A 299 -11.56 20.36 -4.90
N SER A 300 -10.33 19.92 -4.73
CA SER A 300 -9.65 20.07 -3.44
C SER A 300 -9.73 21.55 -3.10
N PRO A 301 -10.30 21.95 -1.96
CA PRO A 301 -10.39 23.35 -1.57
C PRO A 301 -9.04 23.94 -1.19
N VAL A 302 -7.97 23.16 -1.37
CA VAL A 302 -6.60 23.61 -1.10
C VAL A 302 -6.06 24.25 -2.36
N GLY A 303 -6.29 25.57 -2.48
CA GLY A 303 -5.71 26.40 -3.53
C GLY A 303 -4.20 26.29 -3.53
N ALA A 304 -3.62 26.17 -4.72
CA ALA A 304 -2.19 26.32 -4.94
C ALA A 304 -1.73 27.65 -4.30
N GLY A 305 -1.00 27.55 -3.18
CA GLY A 305 -0.51 28.74 -2.48
C GLY A 305 -0.54 28.69 -0.95
N ASN A 306 -1.00 27.63 -0.32
CA ASN A 306 -0.93 27.55 1.14
C ASN A 306 0.48 27.13 1.59
N LEU A 307 1.33 28.11 1.87
CA LEU A 307 2.71 27.96 2.35
C LEU A 307 2.86 27.20 3.69
N LEU A 308 1.74 26.87 4.34
CA LEU A 308 1.72 26.19 5.65
C LEU A 308 1.48 24.68 5.54
N LEU A 309 1.25 24.15 4.33
CA LEU A 309 1.08 22.72 4.11
C LEU A 309 2.42 22.06 3.73
N PRO A 310 2.72 20.89 4.28
CA PRO A 310 3.87 20.10 3.84
C PRO A 310 3.84 19.88 2.32
N TYR A 311 5.00 19.94 1.68
CA TYR A 311 5.16 19.78 0.23
C TYR A 311 4.53 18.49 -0.32
N SER A 312 4.54 17.41 0.47
CA SER A 312 3.85 16.15 0.16
C SER A 312 2.33 16.29 -0.02
N LEU A 313 1.69 17.27 0.62
CA LEU A 313 0.26 17.53 0.49
C LEU A 313 -0.08 18.49 -0.66
N THR A 314 0.89 19.24 -1.18
CA THR A 314 0.68 20.16 -2.30
C THR A 314 0.82 19.50 -3.67
N GLN A 315 1.43 18.32 -3.75
CA GLN A 315 1.57 17.56 -5.01
C GLN A 315 0.31 16.81 -5.45
N THR A 316 -0.73 16.71 -4.60
CA THR A 316 -1.96 15.96 -4.92
C THR A 316 -2.93 16.68 -5.86
N SER A 317 -2.64 17.88 -6.34
CA SER A 317 -3.54 18.67 -7.20
C SER A 317 -3.22 18.60 -8.70
N ALA A 318 -2.19 17.88 -9.12
CA ALA A 318 -2.00 17.58 -10.54
C ALA A 318 -2.94 16.43 -10.91
N GLY A 319 -3.87 16.68 -11.84
CA GLY A 319 -4.64 15.63 -12.50
C GLY A 319 -3.72 14.53 -13.05
N PRO A 320 -4.24 13.37 -13.48
CA PRO A 320 -3.43 12.24 -13.87
C PRO A 320 -2.35 12.69 -14.84
N SER A 321 -1.12 12.74 -14.35
CA SER A 321 0.03 13.01 -15.21
C SER A 321 0.14 11.83 -16.16
N PRO A 322 0.22 12.03 -17.47
CA PRO A 322 0.39 10.92 -18.41
C PRO A 322 1.72 10.17 -18.24
N GLU A 323 2.63 10.70 -17.40
CA GLU A 323 3.94 10.09 -17.15
C GLU A 323 3.97 8.81 -16.30
N PRO A 324 3.19 8.67 -15.21
CA PRO A 324 3.22 7.43 -14.42
C PRO A 324 2.89 6.17 -15.21
N LEU A 325 1.96 6.28 -16.17
CA LEU A 325 1.58 5.15 -17.04
C LEU A 325 2.73 4.67 -17.95
N ARG A 326 3.73 5.51 -18.16
CA ARG A 326 4.91 5.15 -18.98
C ARG A 326 5.99 4.42 -18.18
N MET A 327 5.99 4.57 -16.85
CA MET A 327 7.05 4.00 -16.00
C MET A 327 6.84 2.51 -15.73
N PHE A 328 5.62 2.00 -15.76
CA PHE A 328 5.31 0.58 -15.55
C PHE A 328 6.16 -0.35 -16.43
N ALA A 329 6.27 -0.06 -17.72
CA ALA A 329 7.03 -0.92 -18.63
C ALA A 329 8.53 -0.97 -18.25
N TRP A 330 9.12 0.14 -17.82
CA TRP A 330 10.50 0.23 -17.33
C TRP A 330 10.64 -0.49 -15.99
N ALA A 331 9.71 -0.25 -15.06
CA ALA A 331 9.67 -0.90 -13.75
C ALA A 331 9.54 -2.41 -13.90
N ARG A 332 8.66 -2.90 -14.77
CA ARG A 332 8.47 -4.32 -15.01
C ARG A 332 9.74 -4.99 -15.52
N GLU A 333 10.45 -4.40 -16.47
CA GLU A 333 11.68 -5.01 -17.01
C GLU A 333 12.84 -4.92 -16.00
N ARG A 334 12.97 -3.83 -15.23
CA ARG A 334 13.93 -3.75 -14.12
C ARG A 334 13.63 -4.81 -13.07
N LEU A 335 12.37 -4.94 -12.65
CA LEU A 335 11.93 -5.94 -11.68
C LEU A 335 12.17 -7.37 -12.19
N ARG A 336 11.95 -7.63 -13.49
CA ARG A 336 12.24 -8.91 -14.14
C ARG A 336 13.68 -9.32 -13.94
N VAL A 337 14.60 -8.40 -14.16
CA VAL A 337 16.04 -8.65 -14.00
C VAL A 337 16.42 -8.84 -12.54
N LEU A 338 15.95 -7.94 -11.66
CA LEU A 338 16.36 -7.92 -10.25
C LEU A 338 15.74 -9.03 -9.41
N SER A 339 14.58 -9.56 -9.82
CA SER A 339 13.91 -10.69 -9.16
C SER A 339 14.33 -12.06 -9.69
N ALA A 340 15.14 -12.13 -10.74
CA ALA A 340 15.64 -13.40 -11.25
C ALA A 340 16.55 -14.09 -10.23
N ALA A 341 16.48 -15.43 -10.16
CA ALA A 341 17.29 -16.20 -9.21
C ALA A 341 18.81 -16.04 -9.45
N THR A 342 19.20 -15.83 -10.71
CA THR A 342 20.59 -15.57 -11.08
C THR A 342 20.66 -14.58 -12.25
N PRO A 343 21.77 -13.81 -12.38
CA PRO A 343 21.98 -12.93 -13.53
C PRO A 343 21.93 -13.67 -14.87
N ALA A 344 22.45 -14.90 -14.93
CA ALA A 344 22.40 -15.74 -16.14
C ALA A 344 20.95 -16.09 -16.53
N GLN A 345 20.09 -16.36 -15.55
CA GLN A 345 18.68 -16.61 -15.80
C GLN A 345 17.97 -15.33 -16.29
N ALA A 346 18.28 -14.16 -15.71
CA ALA A 346 17.77 -12.88 -16.18
C ALA A 346 18.11 -12.65 -17.66
N LEU A 347 19.38 -12.85 -18.04
CA LEU A 347 19.81 -12.74 -19.43
C LEU A 347 19.04 -13.68 -20.36
N LYS A 348 18.94 -14.97 -19.99
CA LYS A 348 18.20 -15.96 -20.79
C LYS A 348 16.74 -15.56 -21.01
N GLU A 349 16.08 -15.07 -19.95
CA GLU A 349 14.67 -14.65 -20.00
C GLU A 349 14.48 -13.42 -20.89
N ILE A 350 15.34 -12.40 -20.74
CA ILE A 350 15.27 -11.17 -21.55
C ILE A 350 15.59 -11.45 -23.01
N HIS A 351 16.60 -12.28 -23.32
CA HIS A 351 16.87 -12.69 -24.70
C HIS A 351 15.65 -13.36 -25.33
N ALA A 352 15.03 -14.31 -24.64
CA ALA A 352 13.83 -14.97 -25.13
C ALA A 352 12.64 -14.02 -25.36
N LEU A 353 12.54 -12.92 -24.59
CA LEU A 353 11.55 -11.86 -24.81
C LEU A 353 11.85 -11.04 -26.06
N ILE A 354 13.11 -10.65 -26.24
CA ILE A 354 13.57 -9.86 -27.39
C ILE A 354 13.46 -10.68 -28.68
N ASP A 355 13.88 -11.94 -28.65
CA ASP A 355 13.81 -12.85 -29.81
C ASP A 355 12.36 -13.03 -30.28
N ARG A 356 11.41 -13.16 -29.34
CA ARG A 356 9.98 -13.23 -29.65
C ARG A 356 9.42 -11.91 -30.22
N ALA A 357 9.92 -10.77 -29.74
CA ALA A 357 9.50 -9.46 -30.19
C ALA A 357 10.16 -9.09 -31.55
N GLY A 358 11.28 -9.67 -31.88
CA GLY A 358 12.06 -9.37 -33.08
C GLY A 358 12.41 -7.89 -33.21
N SER A 359 12.14 -7.31 -34.38
CA SER A 359 12.35 -5.86 -34.60
C SER A 359 11.41 -4.96 -33.78
N GLY A 360 10.35 -5.53 -33.19
CA GLY A 360 9.38 -4.80 -32.36
C GLY A 360 9.75 -4.71 -30.89
N ALA A 361 10.96 -5.13 -30.48
CA ALA A 361 11.41 -5.00 -29.08
C ALA A 361 11.37 -3.54 -28.63
N SER A 362 10.68 -3.28 -27.53
CA SER A 362 10.50 -1.95 -26.97
C SER A 362 11.76 -1.44 -26.24
N ASP A 363 11.88 -0.12 -26.06
CA ASP A 363 13.01 0.46 -25.31
C ASP A 363 13.08 -0.05 -23.85
N PRO A 364 11.97 -0.23 -23.10
CA PRO A 364 12.02 -0.89 -21.80
C PRO A 364 12.60 -2.31 -21.85
N GLN A 365 12.28 -3.12 -22.88
CA GLN A 365 12.87 -4.47 -23.02
C GLN A 365 14.37 -4.40 -23.32
N ARG A 366 14.80 -3.47 -24.18
CA ARG A 366 16.23 -3.21 -24.45
C ARG A 366 16.96 -2.73 -23.20
N TYR A 367 16.31 -1.88 -22.40
CA TYR A 367 16.82 -1.46 -21.09
C TYR A 367 16.98 -2.66 -20.15
N GLY A 368 16.00 -3.56 -20.08
CA GLY A 368 16.09 -4.81 -19.32
C GLY A 368 17.30 -5.65 -19.76
N LEU A 369 17.59 -5.74 -21.07
CA LEU A 369 18.78 -6.43 -21.57
C LEU A 369 20.08 -5.78 -21.10
N ALA A 370 20.16 -4.45 -21.18
CA ALA A 370 21.34 -3.72 -20.73
C ALA A 370 21.58 -3.92 -19.22
N LEU A 371 20.53 -3.83 -18.41
CA LEU A 371 20.58 -4.09 -16.98
C LEU A 371 21.00 -5.55 -16.67
N ALA A 372 20.46 -6.52 -17.42
CA ALA A 372 20.82 -7.93 -17.26
C ALA A 372 22.30 -8.19 -17.62
N ASN A 373 22.81 -7.54 -18.67
CA ASN A 373 24.24 -7.58 -19.01
C ASN A 373 25.11 -7.00 -17.90
N MET A 374 24.75 -5.84 -17.36
CA MET A 374 25.45 -5.23 -16.23
C MET A 374 25.52 -6.17 -15.02
N LYS A 375 24.37 -6.72 -14.62
CA LYS A 375 24.29 -7.65 -13.46
C LYS A 375 24.99 -8.98 -13.71
N ALA A 376 25.15 -9.41 -14.97
CA ALA A 376 25.88 -10.62 -15.35
C ALA A 376 27.41 -10.38 -15.51
N GLY A 377 27.89 -9.17 -15.25
CA GLY A 377 29.31 -8.83 -15.33
C GLY A 377 29.81 -8.47 -16.72
N TYR A 378 28.92 -8.05 -17.61
CA TYR A 378 29.24 -7.54 -18.96
C TYR A 378 29.02 -6.03 -19.08
N PRO A 379 29.73 -5.18 -18.26
CA PRO A 379 29.47 -3.75 -18.21
C PRO A 379 29.74 -3.03 -19.54
N ALA A 380 30.69 -3.51 -20.37
CA ALA A 380 30.96 -2.91 -21.69
C ALA A 380 29.77 -3.09 -22.66
N ALA A 381 29.11 -4.25 -22.66
CA ALA A 381 27.91 -4.49 -23.46
C ALA A 381 26.74 -3.65 -22.96
N ALA A 382 26.56 -3.57 -21.63
CA ALA A 382 25.55 -2.74 -20.99
C ALA A 382 25.75 -1.25 -21.35
N GLU A 383 26.98 -0.76 -21.31
CA GLU A 383 27.33 0.63 -21.63
C GLU A 383 26.90 1.00 -23.04
N ALA A 384 27.26 0.20 -24.04
CA ALA A 384 26.91 0.47 -25.44
C ALA A 384 25.39 0.53 -25.68
N GLN A 385 24.65 -0.40 -25.03
CA GLN A 385 23.18 -0.45 -25.11
C GLN A 385 22.53 0.74 -24.40
N LEU A 386 22.97 1.07 -23.20
CA LEU A 386 22.43 2.18 -22.41
C LEU A 386 22.71 3.54 -23.07
N GLN A 387 23.88 3.74 -23.67
CA GLN A 387 24.18 4.97 -24.43
C GLN A 387 23.29 5.13 -25.64
N THR A 388 22.96 4.03 -26.33
CA THR A 388 22.03 4.07 -27.46
C THR A 388 20.63 4.45 -26.99
N LEU A 389 20.16 3.88 -25.88
CA LEU A 389 18.87 4.19 -25.27
C LEU A 389 18.81 5.62 -24.73
N ALA A 390 19.90 6.13 -24.13
CA ALA A 390 19.96 7.49 -23.62
C ALA A 390 19.83 8.55 -24.73
N LYS A 391 20.39 8.29 -25.92
CA LYS A 391 20.21 9.15 -27.08
C LYS A 391 18.75 9.20 -27.57
N ALA A 392 18.05 8.07 -27.52
CA ALA A 392 16.65 7.98 -27.92
C ALA A 392 15.68 8.52 -26.83
N ASN A 393 16.07 8.45 -25.55
CA ASN A 393 15.25 8.79 -24.40
C ASN A 393 16.03 9.70 -23.42
N PRO A 394 16.39 10.93 -23.80
CA PRO A 394 17.32 11.77 -23.03
C PRO A 394 16.78 12.21 -21.66
N ALA A 395 15.45 12.24 -21.47
CA ALA A 395 14.81 12.59 -20.21
C ALA A 395 14.57 11.39 -19.28
N GLN A 396 14.96 10.17 -19.69
CA GLN A 396 14.66 8.97 -18.92
C GLN A 396 15.69 8.74 -17.82
N ILE A 397 15.35 9.13 -16.60
CA ILE A 397 16.22 9.06 -15.42
C ILE A 397 16.70 7.62 -15.12
N TRP A 398 15.89 6.60 -15.42
CA TRP A 398 16.23 5.20 -15.18
C TRP A 398 17.46 4.77 -15.98
N ILE A 399 17.58 5.26 -17.22
CA ILE A 399 18.76 5.00 -18.07
C ILE A 399 19.98 5.71 -17.49
N GLY A 400 19.84 6.98 -17.09
CA GLY A 400 20.91 7.77 -16.51
C GLY A 400 21.48 7.15 -15.24
N LEU A 401 20.61 6.74 -14.32
CA LEU A 401 20.98 6.07 -13.08
C LEU A 401 21.66 4.72 -13.35
N THR A 402 21.15 3.92 -14.30
CA THR A 402 21.76 2.63 -14.64
C THR A 402 23.12 2.82 -15.34
N LEU A 403 23.31 3.89 -16.13
CA LEU A 403 24.63 4.27 -16.66
C LEU A 403 25.63 4.63 -15.55
N ALA A 404 25.18 5.34 -14.52
CA ALA A 404 26.04 5.69 -13.39
C ALA A 404 26.40 4.44 -12.56
N GLU A 405 25.44 3.56 -12.30
CA GLU A 405 25.63 2.27 -11.64
C GLU A 405 26.57 1.37 -12.47
N ASN A 406 26.41 1.32 -13.80
CA ASN A 406 27.26 0.54 -14.69
C ASN A 406 28.72 0.97 -14.66
N ALA A 407 29.00 2.28 -14.57
CA ALA A 407 30.37 2.78 -14.42
C ALA A 407 31.00 2.29 -13.11
N HIS A 408 30.24 2.26 -12.01
CA HIS A 408 30.71 1.69 -10.74
C HIS A 408 30.98 0.18 -10.85
N VAL A 409 30.09 -0.58 -11.49
CA VAL A 409 30.30 -2.02 -11.75
C VAL A 409 31.54 -2.26 -12.61
N ALA A 410 31.79 -1.38 -13.58
CA ALA A 410 33.00 -1.41 -14.42
C ALA A 410 34.27 -0.95 -13.69
N ARG A 411 34.19 -0.58 -12.39
CA ARG A 411 35.31 -0.05 -11.58
C ARG A 411 35.84 1.30 -12.08
N ASP A 412 35.06 2.03 -12.86
CA ASP A 412 35.35 3.43 -13.23
C ASP A 412 34.67 4.39 -12.26
N GLU A 413 35.26 4.53 -11.07
CA GLU A 413 34.74 5.35 -9.99
C GLU A 413 34.68 6.86 -10.37
N ALA A 414 35.59 7.32 -11.22
CA ALA A 414 35.61 8.70 -11.68
C ALA A 414 34.40 8.99 -12.59
N LEU A 415 34.11 8.09 -13.50
CA LEU A 415 32.96 8.20 -14.40
C LEU A 415 31.63 8.02 -13.64
N ALA A 416 31.58 7.08 -12.68
CA ALA A 416 30.43 6.87 -11.83
C ALA A 416 30.08 8.16 -11.05
N ARG A 417 31.04 8.74 -10.35
CA ARG A 417 30.88 10.01 -9.62
C ARG A 417 30.41 11.13 -10.54
N LYS A 418 31.05 11.31 -11.70
CA LYS A 418 30.66 12.33 -12.66
C LYS A 418 29.19 12.20 -13.07
N ARG A 419 28.76 10.98 -13.44
CA ARG A 419 27.39 10.72 -13.86
C ARG A 419 26.36 10.97 -12.76
N TYR A 420 26.67 10.58 -11.53
CA TYR A 420 25.79 10.87 -10.39
C TYR A 420 25.74 12.36 -10.06
N GLU A 421 26.86 13.09 -10.15
CA GLU A 421 26.86 14.54 -9.96
C GLU A 421 26.05 15.24 -11.07
N ASP A 422 26.17 14.81 -12.32
CA ASP A 422 25.37 15.34 -13.42
C ASP A 422 23.87 15.09 -13.19
N LEU A 423 23.49 13.89 -12.72
CA LEU A 423 22.10 13.58 -12.36
C LEU A 423 21.60 14.38 -11.16
N LEU A 424 22.42 14.54 -10.13
CA LEU A 424 22.07 15.31 -8.94
C LEU A 424 21.86 16.80 -9.27
N ASN A 425 22.66 17.36 -10.19
CA ASN A 425 22.48 18.72 -10.68
C ASN A 425 21.16 18.90 -11.47
N GLN A 426 20.74 17.88 -12.20
CA GLN A 426 19.46 17.89 -12.94
C GLN A 426 18.26 17.61 -12.04
N HIS A 427 18.44 16.78 -11.01
CA HIS A 427 17.41 16.28 -10.10
C HIS A 427 17.83 16.41 -8.63
N PRO A 428 18.02 17.62 -8.10
CA PRO A 428 18.70 17.84 -6.80
C PRO A 428 17.96 17.32 -5.58
N GLN A 429 16.67 17.02 -5.71
CA GLN A 429 15.82 16.49 -4.64
C GLN A 429 15.23 15.12 -4.97
N ASP A 430 15.76 14.45 -5.99
CA ASP A 430 15.31 13.10 -6.31
C ASP A 430 15.90 12.10 -5.33
N ARG A 431 15.01 11.35 -4.65
CA ARG A 431 15.37 10.35 -3.64
C ARG A 431 16.16 9.20 -4.27
N ALA A 432 15.75 8.72 -5.47
CA ALA A 432 16.41 7.59 -6.11
C ALA A 432 17.84 7.94 -6.55
N VAL A 433 18.05 9.16 -7.10
CA VAL A 433 19.40 9.66 -7.43
C VAL A 433 20.26 9.76 -6.19
N SER A 434 19.75 10.36 -5.13
CA SER A 434 20.51 10.61 -3.91
C SER A 434 20.85 9.32 -3.17
N LEU A 435 19.91 8.40 -3.02
CA LEU A 435 20.16 7.08 -2.40
C LEU A 435 21.09 6.23 -3.25
N GLY A 436 20.88 6.15 -4.57
CA GLY A 436 21.75 5.39 -5.45
C GLY A 436 23.18 5.92 -5.44
N TYR A 437 23.36 7.25 -5.42
CA TYR A 437 24.71 7.84 -5.30
C TYR A 437 25.33 7.57 -3.92
N ALA A 438 24.56 7.73 -2.85
CA ALA A 438 25.03 7.46 -1.49
C ALA A 438 25.43 5.98 -1.31
N GLU A 439 24.71 5.05 -1.94
CA GLU A 439 25.06 3.61 -1.93
C GLU A 439 26.43 3.37 -2.57
N VAL A 440 26.67 3.95 -3.74
CA VAL A 440 27.99 3.87 -4.41
C VAL A 440 29.07 4.50 -3.54
N LEU A 441 28.85 5.70 -3.00
CA LEU A 441 29.82 6.37 -2.13
C LEU A 441 30.11 5.59 -0.85
N ASN A 442 29.08 5.00 -0.23
CA ASN A 442 29.21 4.14 0.95
C ASN A 442 29.96 2.84 0.65
N SER A 443 29.83 2.29 -0.56
CA SER A 443 30.55 1.09 -0.98
C SER A 443 32.03 1.36 -1.24
N ILE A 444 32.41 2.56 -1.71
CA ILE A 444 33.80 3.01 -1.82
C ILE A 444 34.49 3.02 -0.45
N GLY A 445 33.78 3.37 0.62
CA GLY A 445 34.19 3.14 2.01
C GLY A 445 35.29 4.08 2.53
N THR A 446 35.61 5.18 1.85
CA THR A 446 36.60 6.18 2.32
C THR A 446 35.93 7.30 3.11
N ALA A 447 36.72 8.01 3.95
CA ALA A 447 36.22 9.16 4.69
C ALA A 447 35.65 10.27 3.79
N ASP A 448 36.30 10.50 2.64
CA ASP A 448 35.85 11.52 1.69
C ASP A 448 34.57 11.11 0.97
N SER A 449 34.42 9.82 0.61
CA SER A 449 33.15 9.31 0.07
C SER A 449 32.03 9.39 1.10
N GLY A 450 32.30 9.09 2.37
CA GLY A 450 31.35 9.24 3.46
C GLY A 450 30.88 10.68 3.65
N LYS A 451 31.78 11.66 3.64
CA LYS A 451 31.44 13.09 3.70
C LYS A 451 30.54 13.48 2.52
N ARG A 452 30.91 13.07 1.30
CA ARG A 452 30.11 13.36 0.11
C ARG A 452 28.72 12.72 0.19
N ALA A 453 28.62 11.48 0.65
CA ALA A 453 27.32 10.82 0.86
C ALA A 453 26.43 11.54 1.88
N GLN A 454 27.02 12.03 2.99
CA GLN A 454 26.29 12.89 3.94
C GLN A 454 25.77 14.16 3.30
N GLU A 455 26.59 14.84 2.49
CA GLU A 455 26.19 16.08 1.80
C GLU A 455 25.04 15.83 0.82
N VAL A 456 25.08 14.72 0.08
CA VAL A 456 24.05 14.31 -0.88
C VAL A 456 22.72 14.01 -0.16
N LEU A 457 22.77 13.31 0.97
CA LEU A 457 21.56 12.90 1.70
C LEU A 457 20.99 13.99 2.60
N ARG A 458 21.81 14.90 3.10
CA ARG A 458 21.39 15.93 4.08
C ARG A 458 20.17 16.76 3.65
N PRO A 459 20.03 17.25 2.39
CA PRO A 459 18.87 18.02 1.97
C PRO A 459 17.55 17.26 2.05
N LEU A 460 17.59 15.92 1.98
CA LEU A 460 16.42 15.05 1.97
C LEU A 460 16.06 14.50 3.36
N LEU A 461 16.88 14.75 4.40
CA LEU A 461 16.67 14.21 5.74
C LEU A 461 15.28 14.53 6.30
N ALA A 462 14.83 15.78 6.18
CA ALA A 462 13.55 16.22 6.73
C ALA A 462 12.34 15.54 6.08
N GLN A 463 12.48 15.10 4.84
CA GLN A 463 11.41 14.43 4.07
C GLN A 463 11.45 12.91 4.22
N ASN A 464 12.55 12.35 4.75
CA ASN A 464 12.78 10.90 4.87
C ASN A 464 13.10 10.52 6.33
N LEU A 465 12.51 11.22 7.30
CA LEU A 465 12.70 10.93 8.73
C LEU A 465 12.19 9.54 9.09
N GLU A 466 11.11 9.10 8.46
CA GLU A 466 10.43 7.83 8.72
C GLU A 466 10.85 6.71 7.73
N ASP A 467 11.92 6.93 6.96
CA ASP A 467 12.45 5.94 6.02
C ASP A 467 13.65 5.19 6.62
N PRO A 468 13.50 3.92 7.03
CA PRO A 468 14.57 3.17 7.67
C PRO A 468 15.77 2.91 6.74
N LEU A 469 15.56 2.82 5.43
CA LEU A 469 16.63 2.62 4.45
C LEU A 469 17.45 3.89 4.30
N PHE A 470 16.77 5.03 4.24
CA PHE A 470 17.43 6.33 4.20
C PHE A 470 18.25 6.58 5.46
N GLN A 471 17.68 6.31 6.65
CA GLN A 471 18.39 6.45 7.92
C GLN A 471 19.61 5.52 7.99
N ARG A 472 19.51 4.29 7.52
CA ARG A 472 20.64 3.35 7.47
C ARG A 472 21.75 3.83 6.52
N SER A 473 21.38 4.32 5.33
CA SER A 473 22.35 4.86 4.36
C SER A 473 23.05 6.11 4.92
N TYR A 474 22.29 7.01 5.56
CA TYR A 474 22.83 8.21 6.20
C TYR A 474 23.71 7.88 7.41
N ALA A 475 23.34 6.87 8.20
CA ALA A 475 24.15 6.37 9.31
C ALA A 475 25.51 5.86 8.81
N ARG A 476 25.54 5.05 7.75
CA ARG A 476 26.77 4.55 7.14
C ARG A 476 27.65 5.67 6.59
N ALA A 477 27.04 6.64 5.89
CA ALA A 477 27.75 7.82 5.41
C ALA A 477 28.41 8.61 6.56
N SER A 478 27.67 8.79 7.67
CA SER A 478 28.13 9.49 8.86
C SER A 478 29.28 8.73 9.56
N GLU A 479 29.17 7.41 9.65
CA GLU A 479 30.22 6.56 10.21
C GLU A 479 31.53 6.69 9.41
N LEU A 480 31.46 6.57 8.08
CA LEU A 480 32.61 6.75 7.20
C LEU A 480 33.22 8.15 7.27
N ALA A 481 32.38 9.17 7.39
CA ALA A 481 32.80 10.56 7.56
C ALA A 481 33.45 10.86 8.92
N GLY A 482 33.39 9.92 9.89
CA GLY A 482 33.88 10.10 11.25
C GLY A 482 32.88 10.83 12.18
N ASP A 483 31.68 11.15 11.75
CA ASP A 483 30.60 11.74 12.58
C ASP A 483 29.86 10.64 13.35
N THR A 484 30.55 10.08 14.35
CA THR A 484 30.08 8.93 15.11
C THR A 484 28.81 9.21 15.92
N ALA A 485 28.59 10.45 16.36
CA ALA A 485 27.37 10.83 17.06
C ALA A 485 26.15 10.76 16.12
N ARG A 486 26.28 11.36 14.95
CA ARG A 486 25.22 11.32 13.92
C ARG A 486 24.96 9.92 13.39
N ALA A 487 26.03 9.12 13.21
CA ALA A 487 25.91 7.71 12.82
C ALA A 487 25.08 6.93 13.85
N GLY A 488 25.40 7.08 15.15
CA GLY A 488 24.67 6.41 16.23
C GLY A 488 23.20 6.84 16.33
N GLU A 489 22.91 8.14 16.19
CA GLU A 489 21.53 8.65 16.13
C GLU A 489 20.76 8.03 14.97
N ALA A 490 21.33 8.00 13.76
CA ALA A 490 20.66 7.51 12.56
C ALA A 490 20.53 5.97 12.56
N TYR A 491 21.49 5.21 13.11
CA TYR A 491 21.32 3.76 13.32
C TYR A 491 20.22 3.45 14.32
N ALA A 492 20.12 4.20 15.42
CA ALA A 492 19.05 4.02 16.38
C ALA A 492 17.68 4.34 15.78
N GLU A 493 17.60 5.40 14.96
CA GLU A 493 16.36 5.73 14.24
C GLU A 493 15.99 4.63 13.25
N ALA A 494 16.95 4.12 12.47
CA ALA A 494 16.72 2.98 11.58
C ALA A 494 16.27 1.72 12.34
N ALA A 495 16.77 1.49 13.55
CA ALA A 495 16.31 0.38 14.39
C ALA A 495 14.87 0.59 14.87
N TYR A 496 14.52 1.80 15.33
CA TYR A 496 13.17 2.16 15.74
C TYR A 496 12.16 1.97 14.61
N LEU A 497 12.45 2.54 13.43
CA LEU A 497 11.61 2.44 12.24
C LEU A 497 11.47 1.02 11.67
N ASN A 498 12.33 0.11 12.08
CA ASN A 498 12.20 -1.33 11.80
C ASN A 498 11.51 -2.10 12.95
N GLY A 499 10.71 -1.45 13.79
CA GLY A 499 9.99 -2.09 14.89
C GLY A 499 10.87 -2.62 16.03
N ARG A 500 12.12 -2.14 16.13
CA ARG A 500 13.09 -2.54 17.15
C ARG A 500 13.29 -1.44 18.18
N ALA A 501 12.19 -0.96 18.77
CA ALA A 501 12.18 0.18 19.68
C ALA A 501 13.09 -0.02 20.91
N GLU A 502 13.17 -1.22 21.47
CA GLU A 502 14.06 -1.55 22.59
C GLU A 502 15.54 -1.46 22.20
N ASP A 503 15.90 -1.96 21.01
CA ASP A 503 17.27 -1.86 20.48
C ASP A 503 17.65 -0.40 20.22
N ALA A 504 16.73 0.38 19.65
CA ALA A 504 16.94 1.82 19.45
C ALA A 504 17.20 2.55 20.78
N LEU A 505 16.39 2.28 21.80
CA LEU A 505 16.56 2.84 23.13
C LEU A 505 17.91 2.45 23.75
N ASN A 506 18.34 1.20 23.61
CA ASN A 506 19.63 0.72 24.08
C ASN A 506 20.79 1.40 23.37
N GLN A 507 20.70 1.59 22.04
CA GLN A 507 21.73 2.31 21.26
C GLN A 507 21.82 3.78 21.66
N LEU A 508 20.71 4.48 21.83
CA LEU A 508 20.69 5.87 22.26
C LEU A 508 21.26 6.04 23.68
N ASN A 509 20.92 5.15 24.62
CA ASN A 509 21.47 5.15 25.97
C ASN A 509 22.98 4.87 25.98
N ALA A 510 23.46 3.99 25.11
CA ALA A 510 24.90 3.75 24.93
C ALA A 510 25.61 4.99 24.36
N LEU A 511 24.97 5.67 23.40
CA LEU A 511 25.50 6.90 22.80
C LEU A 511 25.62 8.04 23.82
N LEU A 512 24.65 8.20 24.75
CA LEU A 512 24.71 9.22 25.82
C LEU A 512 25.90 9.07 26.79
N LYS A 513 26.44 7.85 26.92
CA LYS A 513 27.61 7.61 27.80
C LYS A 513 28.91 8.17 27.25
N ARG A 514 28.90 8.65 26.00
CA ARG A 514 30.08 9.28 25.38
C ARG A 514 30.36 10.63 25.97
N GLY A 515 31.64 10.90 26.23
CA GLY A 515 32.10 12.17 26.81
C GLY A 515 32.32 13.30 25.78
N ASP A 516 32.32 12.96 24.49
CA ASP A 516 32.61 13.87 23.37
C ASP A 516 31.37 14.51 22.71
N LEU A 517 30.17 14.26 23.26
CA LEU A 517 28.93 14.82 22.74
C LEU A 517 28.81 16.31 23.10
N SER A 518 28.50 17.16 22.10
CA SER A 518 28.09 18.52 22.31
C SER A 518 26.75 18.60 23.07
N TYR A 519 26.45 19.73 23.68
CA TYR A 519 25.17 19.98 24.36
C TYR A 519 23.97 19.72 23.44
N ILE A 520 24.04 20.19 22.19
CA ILE A 520 22.95 20.02 21.20
C ILE A 520 22.75 18.56 20.86
N GLN A 521 23.84 17.80 20.67
CA GLN A 521 23.75 16.36 20.38
C GLN A 521 23.13 15.61 21.56
N ARG A 522 23.61 15.87 22.76
CA ARG A 522 23.07 15.29 24.01
C ARG A 522 21.57 15.55 24.14
N SER A 523 21.17 16.81 24.00
CA SER A 523 19.76 17.21 24.13
C SER A 523 18.84 16.52 23.12
N ARG A 524 19.29 16.34 21.84
CA ARG A 524 18.53 15.60 20.83
C ARG A 524 18.35 14.13 21.22
N ILE A 525 19.44 13.49 21.66
CA ILE A 525 19.43 12.08 22.06
C ILE A 525 18.51 11.88 23.27
N GLU A 526 18.61 12.74 24.28
CA GLU A 526 17.75 12.71 25.47
C GLU A 526 16.27 12.91 25.10
N SER A 527 15.97 13.85 24.20
CA SER A 527 14.61 14.08 23.71
C SER A 527 14.06 12.83 22.98
N ARG A 528 14.88 12.17 22.16
CA ARG A 528 14.47 10.96 21.44
C ARG A 528 14.26 9.76 22.39
N ILE A 529 15.14 9.60 23.39
CA ILE A 529 14.96 8.61 24.46
C ILE A 529 13.63 8.83 25.18
N ALA A 530 13.35 10.08 25.56
CA ALA A 530 12.11 10.43 26.25
C ALA A 530 10.86 10.11 25.39
N ALA A 531 10.94 10.28 24.08
CA ALA A 531 9.87 9.98 23.15
C ALA A 531 9.62 8.46 23.00
N ILE A 532 10.69 7.64 22.94
CA ILE A 532 10.57 6.18 22.72
C ILE A 532 10.27 5.42 24.03
N THR A 533 10.77 5.89 25.18
CA THR A 533 10.69 5.16 26.46
C THR A 533 9.26 4.74 26.86
N PRO A 534 8.22 5.61 26.77
CA PRO A 534 6.86 5.22 27.14
C PRO A 534 6.32 4.04 26.32
N GLU A 535 6.62 4.00 25.04
CA GLU A 535 6.21 2.95 24.13
C GLU A 535 6.86 1.62 24.50
N VAL A 536 8.19 1.61 24.68
CA VAL A 536 8.93 0.41 25.10
C VAL A 536 8.41 -0.12 26.43
N LEU A 537 8.14 0.74 27.41
CA LEU A 537 7.59 0.34 28.71
C LEU A 537 6.17 -0.24 28.58
N GLU A 538 5.35 0.30 27.68
CA GLU A 538 4.00 -0.22 27.45
C GLU A 538 4.03 -1.59 26.78
N MET A 539 4.90 -1.77 25.76
CA MET A 539 5.12 -3.07 25.12
C MET A 539 5.60 -4.12 26.14
N GLN A 540 6.54 -3.77 27.02
CA GLN A 540 7.02 -4.65 28.10
C GLN A 540 5.92 -4.99 29.10
N ARG A 541 5.09 -4.03 29.51
CA ARG A 541 3.95 -4.25 30.42
C ARG A 541 2.95 -5.24 29.84
N ARG A 542 2.63 -5.11 28.56
CA ARG A 542 1.70 -5.99 27.86
C ARG A 542 2.31 -7.32 27.46
N LYS A 543 3.61 -7.56 27.75
CA LYS A 543 4.39 -8.72 27.29
C LYS A 543 4.29 -8.90 25.76
N ILE A 544 4.13 -7.80 25.03
CA ILE A 544 4.10 -7.78 23.59
C ILE A 544 5.55 -7.66 23.12
N ARG A 545 6.08 -8.75 22.57
CA ARG A 545 7.36 -8.73 21.87
C ARG A 545 7.08 -8.96 20.40
N PRO A 546 7.45 -8.03 19.52
CA PRO A 546 7.27 -8.20 18.07
C PRO A 546 7.85 -9.52 17.55
N GLN A 547 8.92 -10.01 18.19
CA GLN A 547 9.55 -11.29 17.85
C GLN A 547 8.76 -12.54 18.27
N ASP A 548 7.76 -12.41 19.15
CA ASP A 548 6.96 -13.52 19.67
C ASP A 548 5.66 -13.73 18.87
N LEU A 549 5.39 -12.88 17.88
CA LEU A 549 4.29 -13.10 16.95
C LEU A 549 4.62 -14.26 16.04
N PRO A 550 3.72 -15.25 15.87
CA PRO A 550 3.87 -16.24 14.84
C PRO A 550 3.98 -15.50 13.51
N ALA A 551 4.97 -15.86 12.70
CA ALA A 551 4.96 -15.49 11.30
C ALA A 551 3.73 -16.16 10.70
N ASP A 552 2.63 -15.41 10.57
CA ASP A 552 1.39 -15.92 9.99
C ASP A 552 1.65 -16.26 8.53
N GLY A 553 1.79 -17.53 8.28
CA GLY A 553 2.13 -18.11 7.00
C GLY A 553 2.24 -19.63 7.03
N SER A 554 1.55 -20.30 7.95
CA SER A 554 1.37 -21.76 7.91
C SER A 554 -0.10 -22.13 7.98
#